data_6ae1b560295b5f5c7c45f98b1f6396f6
#
_entry.id   6ae1b560295b5f5c7c45f98b1f6396f6
#
_cell.length_a   1.000
_cell.length_b   1.000
_cell.length_c   1.000
_cell.angle_alpha   90.00
_cell.angle_beta   90.00
_cell.angle_gamma   90.00
#
_symmetry.space_group_name_H-M   'P 1'
#
loop_
_entity.id
_entity.type
_entity.pdbx_description
1 polymer ?
#
loop_
_entity_poly.entity_id
_entity_poly.type
_entity_poly.pdbx_seq_one_letter_code
_entity_poly.pdbx_strand_id
1 'polypeptide(L)'
;MRPTLTLLLFLSLTLPLAAQTDPIAAGDAAWARRAEGHQGPRALPGPVDEAIAAYERAVKEQPDRLEGTWKLLRALHYKGEFTTDSNDAKQKIFARGKEAAEAGIDRLAKRAAVSRQKLEALSPAQAAKAVAAVPEAKPIFLWSAVHWGLWGDVFGRMAAARQGVGDKVRRYAEILIALDERYEDAAGHRILGRLHTLAPKVPFFTGWVDRDKAVSELRRAVALGPDNFDNHVFLAEALFEYQPAKAAEARDILRRLILRQPTPELVVEQEKSLVNARALLAKHAG
;
A
#
# COMPACT_ATOMS: atom_id res chain seq x y z
N MET A 1 68.61 -22.06 -43.55
CA MET A 1 67.86 -21.05 -42.78
C MET A 1 66.46 -21.60 -42.53
N ARG A 2 66.14 -21.98 -41.31
CA ARG A 2 64.79 -22.45 -40.91
C ARG A 2 64.05 -21.31 -40.14
N PRO A 3 62.84 -20.91 -40.46
CA PRO A 3 62.14 -19.92 -39.72
C PRO A 3 61.51 -20.54 -38.43
N THR A 4 61.83 -20.00 -37.28
CA THR A 4 61.20 -20.29 -35.97
C THR A 4 59.85 -19.60 -35.91
N LEU A 5 58.77 -20.39 -35.82
CA LEU A 5 57.39 -19.92 -35.65
C LEU A 5 57.14 -19.69 -34.15
N THR A 6 57.08 -18.45 -33.76
CA THR A 6 56.75 -18.08 -32.38
C THR A 6 55.22 -18.09 -32.22
N LEU A 7 54.70 -19.07 -31.45
CA LEU A 7 53.31 -19.21 -31.13
C LEU A 7 52.95 -18.26 -29.96
N LEU A 8 52.24 -17.16 -30.22
CA LEU A 8 51.70 -16.27 -29.19
C LEU A 8 50.43 -16.87 -28.62
N LEU A 9 50.50 -17.37 -27.38
CA LEU A 9 49.37 -17.88 -26.63
C LEU A 9 48.58 -16.66 -26.03
N PHE A 10 47.43 -16.35 -26.63
CA PHE A 10 46.49 -15.39 -26.02
C PHE A 10 45.77 -16.07 -24.86
N LEU A 11 46.16 -15.74 -23.64
CA LEU A 11 45.45 -16.11 -22.41
C LEU A 11 44.25 -15.19 -22.26
N SER A 12 43.07 -15.62 -22.73
CA SER A 12 41.82 -14.90 -22.49
C SER A 12 41.42 -15.03 -21.01
N LEU A 13 41.65 -13.98 -20.23
CA LEU A 13 41.21 -13.85 -18.88
C LEU A 13 39.67 -13.66 -18.91
N THR A 14 38.90 -14.73 -18.78
CA THR A 14 37.46 -14.67 -18.49
C THR A 14 37.29 -14.26 -17.03
N LEU A 15 37.11 -12.98 -16.79
CA LEU A 15 36.60 -12.51 -15.47
C LEU A 15 35.26 -13.19 -15.23
N PRO A 16 35.04 -13.81 -14.04
CA PRO A 16 33.75 -14.35 -13.70
C PRO A 16 32.76 -13.17 -13.69
N LEU A 17 31.74 -13.25 -14.55
CA LEU A 17 30.59 -12.35 -14.48
C LEU A 17 29.99 -12.57 -13.09
N ALA A 18 30.22 -11.63 -12.18
CA ALA A 18 29.60 -11.66 -10.87
C ALA A 18 28.11 -11.89 -11.07
N ALA A 19 27.56 -12.99 -10.56
CA ALA A 19 26.16 -13.32 -10.68
C ALA A 19 25.36 -12.12 -10.17
N GLN A 20 24.70 -11.40 -11.06
CA GLN A 20 23.95 -10.20 -10.74
C GLN A 20 22.80 -10.64 -9.85
N THR A 21 22.82 -10.24 -8.58
CA THR A 21 21.78 -10.61 -7.61
C THR A 21 20.43 -10.18 -8.17
N ASP A 22 19.43 -11.07 -8.17
CA ASP A 22 18.05 -10.74 -8.56
C ASP A 22 17.61 -9.46 -7.83
N PRO A 23 17.24 -8.39 -8.53
CA PRO A 23 16.91 -7.12 -7.93
C PRO A 23 15.72 -7.23 -6.96
N ILE A 24 14.80 -8.19 -7.15
CA ILE A 24 13.72 -8.43 -6.17
C ILE A 24 14.30 -9.00 -4.88
N ALA A 25 15.19 -9.97 -4.94
CA ALA A 25 15.83 -10.54 -3.75
C ALA A 25 16.67 -9.49 -3.00
N ALA A 26 17.38 -8.61 -3.72
CA ALA A 26 18.10 -7.50 -3.12
C ALA A 26 17.15 -6.51 -2.41
N GLY A 27 16.01 -6.21 -3.02
CA GLY A 27 14.96 -5.37 -2.43
C GLY A 27 14.35 -6.01 -1.19
N ASP A 28 14.11 -7.32 -1.21
CA ASP A 28 13.56 -8.06 -0.06
C ASP A 28 14.54 -8.07 1.13
N ALA A 29 15.82 -8.23 0.88
CA ALA A 29 16.84 -8.16 1.92
C ALA A 29 16.91 -6.75 2.56
N ALA A 30 16.79 -5.69 1.78
CA ALA A 30 16.74 -4.32 2.29
C ALA A 30 15.41 -4.05 3.02
N TRP A 31 14.29 -4.52 2.48
CA TRP A 31 12.96 -4.41 3.13
C TRP A 31 12.90 -5.10 4.50
N ALA A 32 13.53 -6.24 4.66
CA ALA A 32 13.60 -6.94 5.94
C ALA A 32 14.20 -6.08 7.05
N ARG A 33 15.09 -5.16 6.69
CA ARG A 33 15.77 -4.21 7.61
C ARG A 33 15.03 -2.88 7.79
N ARG A 34 13.83 -2.68 7.20
CA ARG A 34 13.14 -1.38 7.17
C ARG A 34 12.90 -0.74 8.53
N ALA A 35 12.79 -1.56 9.58
CA ALA A 35 12.58 -1.11 10.94
C ALA A 35 13.88 -0.93 11.74
N GLU A 36 15.08 -1.23 11.18
CA GLU A 36 16.34 -1.07 11.88
C GLU A 36 16.54 0.38 12.32
N GLY A 37 16.89 0.56 13.61
CA GLY A 37 17.16 1.88 14.17
C GLY A 37 15.94 2.78 14.31
N HIS A 38 14.72 2.26 14.20
CA HIS A 38 13.48 3.03 14.38
C HIS A 38 13.38 3.63 15.79
N GLN A 39 12.65 4.73 15.91
CA GLN A 39 12.31 5.37 17.19
C GLN A 39 10.79 5.52 17.27
N GLY A 40 10.15 4.62 18.01
CA GLY A 40 8.68 4.54 18.02
C GLY A 40 8.14 4.39 16.60
N PRO A 41 7.19 5.23 16.17
CA PRO A 41 6.57 5.15 14.84
C PRO A 41 7.44 5.72 13.70
N ARG A 42 8.71 6.03 13.95
CA ARG A 42 9.60 6.65 12.96
C ARG A 42 10.75 5.71 12.59
N ALA A 43 10.80 5.33 11.31
CA ALA A 43 11.88 4.55 10.74
C ALA A 43 12.98 5.43 10.12
N LEU A 44 14.19 4.90 10.02
CA LEU A 44 15.25 5.50 9.24
C LEU A 44 15.01 5.27 7.73
N PRO A 45 15.31 6.26 6.86
CA PRO A 45 15.04 6.15 5.43
C PRO A 45 15.97 5.18 4.68
N GLY A 46 17.21 4.95 5.16
CA GLY A 46 18.23 4.19 4.43
C GLY A 46 17.76 2.82 3.92
N PRO A 47 17.34 1.90 4.80
CA PRO A 47 16.94 0.55 4.36
C PRO A 47 15.78 0.55 3.36
N VAL A 48 14.77 1.41 3.55
CA VAL A 48 13.65 1.49 2.59
C VAL A 48 14.05 2.15 1.28
N ASP A 49 15.02 3.07 1.27
CA ASP A 49 15.56 3.66 0.05
C ASP A 49 16.34 2.63 -0.77
N GLU A 50 17.11 1.78 -0.13
CA GLU A 50 17.76 0.64 -0.78
C GLU A 50 16.74 -0.33 -1.39
N ALA A 51 15.67 -0.64 -0.66
CA ALA A 51 14.59 -1.49 -1.15
C ALA A 51 13.89 -0.88 -2.37
N ILE A 52 13.56 0.40 -2.33
CA ILE A 52 12.95 1.14 -3.45
C ILE A 52 13.86 1.09 -4.68
N ALA A 53 15.15 1.41 -4.53
CA ALA A 53 16.09 1.40 -5.64
C ALA A 53 16.23 0.00 -6.28
N ALA A 54 16.20 -1.06 -5.47
CA ALA A 54 16.25 -2.42 -5.96
C ALA A 54 14.96 -2.83 -6.69
N TYR A 55 13.78 -2.51 -6.14
CA TYR A 55 12.50 -2.80 -6.79
C TYR A 55 12.29 -1.98 -8.07
N GLU A 56 12.82 -0.76 -8.16
CA GLU A 56 12.82 0.00 -9.42
C GLU A 56 13.65 -0.64 -10.50
N ARG A 57 14.82 -1.17 -10.14
CA ARG A 57 15.61 -1.98 -11.08
C ARG A 57 14.82 -3.21 -11.54
N ALA A 58 14.15 -3.92 -10.62
CA ALA A 58 13.30 -5.05 -10.96
C ALA A 58 12.19 -4.68 -11.94
N VAL A 59 11.49 -3.57 -11.70
CA VAL A 59 10.42 -3.07 -12.58
C VAL A 59 10.93 -2.71 -13.96
N LYS A 60 12.18 -2.18 -14.07
CA LYS A 60 12.81 -1.81 -15.32
C LYS A 60 13.36 -3.01 -16.10
N GLU A 61 14.04 -3.92 -15.40
CA GLU A 61 14.75 -5.05 -16.01
C GLU A 61 13.83 -6.25 -16.26
N GLN A 62 12.76 -6.39 -15.45
CA GLN A 62 11.83 -7.52 -15.47
C GLN A 62 10.38 -7.02 -15.50
N PRO A 63 9.96 -6.24 -16.52
CA PRO A 63 8.66 -5.55 -16.56
C PRO A 63 7.45 -6.50 -16.53
N ASP A 64 7.61 -7.74 -16.97
CA ASP A 64 6.54 -8.76 -16.94
C ASP A 64 6.42 -9.48 -15.58
N ARG A 65 7.38 -9.27 -14.66
CA ARG A 65 7.36 -9.78 -13.29
C ARG A 65 6.71 -8.75 -12.36
N LEU A 66 5.41 -8.90 -12.15
CA LEU A 66 4.58 -7.93 -11.40
C LEU A 66 4.96 -7.84 -9.92
N GLU A 67 5.69 -8.82 -9.39
CA GLU A 67 6.17 -8.83 -8.00
C GLU A 67 6.98 -7.57 -7.65
N GLY A 68 7.91 -7.14 -8.50
CA GLY A 68 8.67 -5.91 -8.30
C GLY A 68 7.78 -4.67 -8.24
N THR A 69 6.69 -4.66 -9.01
CA THR A 69 5.75 -3.53 -9.05
C THR A 69 5.03 -3.33 -7.71
N TRP A 70 4.39 -4.37 -7.16
CA TRP A 70 3.66 -4.18 -5.91
C TRP A 70 4.60 -3.99 -4.70
N LYS A 71 5.78 -4.60 -4.71
CA LYS A 71 6.80 -4.39 -3.68
C LYS A 71 7.34 -2.95 -3.69
N LEU A 72 7.52 -2.36 -4.87
CA LEU A 72 7.85 -0.95 -5.01
C LEU A 72 6.75 -0.06 -4.41
N LEU A 73 5.49 -0.32 -4.73
CA LEU A 73 4.36 0.44 -4.17
C LEU A 73 4.33 0.35 -2.64
N ARG A 74 4.49 -0.85 -2.07
CA ARG A 74 4.57 -1.05 -0.62
C ARG A 74 5.71 -0.25 0.01
N ALA A 75 6.89 -0.26 -0.61
CA ALA A 75 8.06 0.45 -0.09
C ALA A 75 7.90 1.98 -0.18
N LEU A 76 7.30 2.50 -1.26
CA LEU A 76 6.97 3.92 -1.37
C LEU A 76 5.94 4.36 -0.32
N HIS A 77 4.92 3.54 -0.05
CA HIS A 77 3.99 3.79 1.06
C HIS A 77 4.74 3.90 2.39
N TYR A 78 5.54 2.88 2.72
CA TYR A 78 6.30 2.88 3.98
C TYR A 78 7.21 4.11 4.10
N LYS A 79 7.93 4.47 3.04
CA LYS A 79 8.76 5.67 3.03
C LYS A 79 7.95 6.93 3.35
N GLY A 80 6.82 7.14 2.69
CA GLY A 80 5.99 8.33 2.89
C GLY A 80 5.36 8.42 4.26
N GLU A 81 4.94 7.28 4.83
CA GLU A 81 4.23 7.27 6.11
C GLU A 81 5.15 7.23 7.32
N PHE A 82 6.31 6.56 7.23
CA PHE A 82 7.09 6.24 8.42
C PHE A 82 8.49 6.87 8.45
N THR A 83 8.97 7.53 7.37
CA THR A 83 10.32 8.11 7.37
C THR A 83 10.32 9.63 7.31
N THR A 84 9.21 10.29 7.06
CA THR A 84 9.14 11.76 6.94
C THR A 84 7.81 12.34 7.44
N ASP A 85 7.87 13.54 8.04
CA ASP A 85 6.69 14.35 8.34
C ASP A 85 6.54 15.53 7.37
N SER A 86 7.53 15.76 6.49
CA SER A 86 7.50 16.85 5.52
C SER A 86 6.41 16.63 4.48
N ASN A 87 5.47 17.57 4.37
CA ASN A 87 4.43 17.54 3.34
C ASN A 87 5.01 17.51 1.94
N ASP A 88 6.06 18.31 1.66
CA ASP A 88 6.71 18.35 0.35
C ASP A 88 7.35 17.00 -0.01
N ALA A 89 7.97 16.33 0.97
CA ALA A 89 8.52 15.00 0.76
C ALA A 89 7.40 13.97 0.51
N LYS A 90 6.33 14.00 1.28
CA LYS A 90 5.16 13.13 1.09
C LYS A 90 4.50 13.34 -0.28
N GLN A 91 4.32 14.59 -0.71
CA GLN A 91 3.79 14.90 -2.03
C GLN A 91 4.62 14.25 -3.15
N LYS A 92 5.96 14.39 -3.10
CA LYS A 92 6.86 13.77 -4.10
C LYS A 92 6.76 12.24 -4.08
N ILE A 93 6.76 11.63 -2.89
CA ILE A 93 6.70 10.18 -2.73
C ILE A 93 5.36 9.63 -3.23
N PHE A 94 4.24 10.25 -2.84
CA PHE A 94 2.92 9.76 -3.21
C PHE A 94 2.53 10.09 -4.65
N ALA A 95 3.06 11.17 -5.24
CA ALA A 95 2.95 11.40 -6.68
C ALA A 95 3.62 10.26 -7.47
N ARG A 96 4.85 9.90 -7.11
CA ARG A 96 5.57 8.77 -7.70
C ARG A 96 4.84 7.44 -7.47
N GLY A 97 4.31 7.23 -6.26
CA GLY A 97 3.52 6.04 -5.93
C GLY A 97 2.26 5.92 -6.78
N LYS A 98 1.52 7.04 -7.00
CA LYS A 98 0.36 7.07 -7.89
C LYS A 98 0.73 6.72 -9.33
N GLU A 99 1.82 7.27 -9.87
CA GLU A 99 2.30 6.94 -11.22
C GLU A 99 2.68 5.45 -11.35
N ALA A 100 3.40 4.93 -10.36
CA ALA A 100 3.74 3.51 -10.32
C ALA A 100 2.49 2.61 -10.18
N ALA A 101 1.45 3.06 -9.46
CA ALA A 101 0.18 2.35 -9.33
C ALA A 101 -0.56 2.28 -10.67
N GLU A 102 -0.66 3.38 -11.42
CA GLU A 102 -1.28 3.39 -12.75
C GLU A 102 -0.55 2.44 -13.71
N ALA A 103 0.79 2.52 -13.76
CA ALA A 103 1.60 1.59 -14.55
C ALA A 103 1.42 0.12 -14.08
N GLY A 104 1.23 -0.09 -12.77
CA GLY A 104 0.95 -1.41 -12.20
C GLY A 104 -0.36 -2.00 -12.70
N ILE A 105 -1.42 -1.21 -12.72
CA ILE A 105 -2.73 -1.65 -13.26
C ILE A 105 -2.66 -1.93 -14.77
N ASP A 106 -1.90 -1.12 -15.54
CA ASP A 106 -1.69 -1.38 -16.98
C ASP A 106 -0.99 -2.72 -17.24
N ARG A 107 0.07 -3.00 -16.46
CA ARG A 107 0.78 -4.28 -16.54
C ARG A 107 -0.09 -5.46 -16.10
N LEU A 108 -0.88 -5.28 -15.03
CA LEU A 108 -1.84 -6.29 -14.59
C LEU A 108 -2.87 -6.61 -15.67
N ALA A 109 -3.46 -5.59 -16.30
CA ALA A 109 -4.40 -5.75 -17.39
C ALA A 109 -3.77 -6.52 -18.56
N LYS A 110 -2.55 -6.15 -18.97
CA LYS A 110 -1.78 -6.85 -20.01
C LYS A 110 -1.53 -8.32 -19.63
N ARG A 111 -1.12 -8.59 -18.39
CA ARG A 111 -0.87 -9.95 -17.88
C ARG A 111 -2.14 -10.82 -17.87
N ALA A 112 -3.29 -10.21 -17.59
CA ALA A 112 -4.61 -10.85 -17.60
C ALA A 112 -5.21 -10.94 -19.01
N ALA A 113 -4.48 -10.53 -20.05
CA ALA A 113 -4.96 -10.51 -21.45
C ALA A 113 -6.26 -9.70 -21.63
N VAL A 114 -6.44 -8.62 -20.89
CA VAL A 114 -7.56 -7.68 -20.98
C VAL A 114 -7.05 -6.27 -21.21
N SER A 115 -7.70 -5.47 -22.07
CA SER A 115 -7.30 -4.06 -22.21
C SER A 115 -7.64 -3.27 -20.95
N ARG A 116 -6.85 -2.24 -20.62
CA ARG A 116 -7.11 -1.35 -19.49
C ARG A 116 -8.53 -0.77 -19.54
N GLN A 117 -8.95 -0.27 -20.69
CA GLN A 117 -10.28 0.28 -20.91
C GLN A 117 -11.38 -0.75 -20.61
N LYS A 118 -11.22 -1.99 -21.06
CA LYS A 118 -12.18 -3.07 -20.78
C LYS A 118 -12.20 -3.40 -19.30
N LEU A 119 -11.03 -3.51 -18.65
CA LEU A 119 -10.95 -3.77 -17.22
C LEU A 119 -11.68 -2.69 -16.42
N GLU A 120 -11.53 -1.41 -16.79
CA GLU A 120 -12.20 -0.28 -16.15
C GLU A 120 -13.72 -0.25 -16.38
N ALA A 121 -14.21 -0.72 -17.52
CA ALA A 121 -15.63 -0.79 -17.83
C ALA A 121 -16.38 -1.93 -17.12
N LEU A 122 -15.69 -2.96 -16.66
CA LEU A 122 -16.29 -4.08 -15.92
C LEU A 122 -16.78 -3.64 -14.53
N SER A 123 -17.80 -4.29 -13.99
CA SER A 123 -18.14 -4.17 -12.57
C SER A 123 -16.97 -4.70 -11.69
N PRO A 124 -16.84 -4.30 -10.41
CA PRO A 124 -15.77 -4.81 -9.54
C PRO A 124 -15.70 -6.33 -9.48
N ALA A 125 -16.83 -7.02 -9.39
CA ALA A 125 -16.87 -8.48 -9.37
C ALA A 125 -16.43 -9.11 -10.71
N GLN A 126 -16.77 -8.49 -11.85
CA GLN A 126 -16.33 -8.95 -13.17
C GLN A 126 -14.83 -8.66 -13.38
N ALA A 127 -14.34 -7.51 -12.92
CA ALA A 127 -12.92 -7.16 -12.96
C ALA A 127 -12.09 -8.14 -12.12
N ALA A 128 -12.55 -8.48 -10.91
CA ALA A 128 -11.92 -9.48 -10.07
C ALA A 128 -11.81 -10.84 -10.79
N LYS A 129 -12.89 -11.32 -11.43
CA LYS A 129 -12.87 -12.56 -12.23
C LYS A 129 -11.87 -12.49 -13.39
N ALA A 130 -11.80 -11.35 -14.08
CA ALA A 130 -10.91 -11.16 -15.22
C ALA A 130 -9.42 -11.25 -14.85
N VAL A 131 -9.05 -10.90 -13.63
CA VAL A 131 -7.65 -10.89 -13.15
C VAL A 131 -7.34 -12.01 -12.15
N ALA A 132 -8.30 -12.85 -11.78
CA ALA A 132 -8.17 -13.85 -10.72
C ALA A 132 -7.01 -14.84 -10.92
N ALA A 133 -6.63 -15.12 -12.16
CA ALA A 133 -5.51 -15.99 -12.50
C ALA A 133 -4.12 -15.34 -12.30
N VAL A 134 -4.07 -14.02 -12.04
CA VAL A 134 -2.81 -13.31 -11.81
C VAL A 134 -2.57 -13.19 -10.30
N PRO A 135 -1.57 -13.88 -9.72
CA PRO A 135 -1.34 -13.89 -8.27
C PRO A 135 -1.14 -12.50 -7.66
N GLU A 136 -0.49 -11.61 -8.41
CA GLU A 136 -0.17 -10.24 -7.99
C GLU A 136 -1.35 -9.26 -8.09
N ALA A 137 -2.53 -9.70 -8.57
CA ALA A 137 -3.70 -8.82 -8.69
C ALA A 137 -4.10 -8.21 -7.34
N LYS A 138 -4.13 -9.03 -6.27
CA LYS A 138 -4.49 -8.56 -4.93
C LYS A 138 -3.55 -7.45 -4.42
N PRO A 139 -2.22 -7.65 -4.33
CA PRO A 139 -1.33 -6.61 -3.86
C PRO A 139 -1.28 -5.38 -4.78
N ILE A 140 -1.47 -5.53 -6.10
CA ILE A 140 -1.52 -4.38 -7.01
C ILE A 140 -2.76 -3.53 -6.74
N PHE A 141 -3.96 -4.10 -6.60
CA PHE A 141 -5.15 -3.33 -6.27
C PHE A 141 -5.07 -2.70 -4.87
N LEU A 142 -4.56 -3.43 -3.87
CA LEU A 142 -4.34 -2.91 -2.53
C LEU A 142 -3.49 -1.64 -2.58
N TRP A 143 -2.27 -1.76 -3.07
CA TRP A 143 -1.32 -0.64 -3.04
C TRP A 143 -1.70 0.49 -3.99
N SER A 144 -2.40 0.19 -5.09
CA SER A 144 -2.95 1.24 -5.96
C SER A 144 -4.03 2.05 -5.25
N ALA A 145 -4.95 1.41 -4.53
CA ALA A 145 -5.96 2.12 -3.74
C ALA A 145 -5.30 3.01 -2.66
N VAL A 146 -4.29 2.47 -1.96
CA VAL A 146 -3.54 3.20 -0.93
C VAL A 146 -2.86 4.44 -1.51
N HIS A 147 -2.11 4.31 -2.62
CA HIS A 147 -1.42 5.44 -3.21
C HIS A 147 -2.35 6.51 -3.79
N TRP A 148 -3.48 6.12 -4.38
CA TRP A 148 -4.48 7.07 -4.81
C TRP A 148 -5.09 7.84 -3.63
N GLY A 149 -5.39 7.14 -2.51
CA GLY A 149 -5.91 7.75 -1.29
C GLY A 149 -4.91 8.76 -0.69
N LEU A 150 -3.67 8.34 -0.47
CA LEU A 150 -2.62 9.18 0.10
C LEU A 150 -2.24 10.36 -0.80
N TRP A 151 -2.24 10.17 -2.12
CA TRP A 151 -2.07 11.27 -3.06
C TRP A 151 -3.18 12.30 -2.88
N GLY A 152 -4.45 11.85 -2.81
CA GLY A 152 -5.58 12.74 -2.60
C GLY A 152 -5.51 13.51 -1.28
N ASP A 153 -4.99 12.89 -0.23
CA ASP A 153 -4.83 13.50 1.08
C ASP A 153 -3.78 14.63 1.05
N VAL A 154 -2.58 14.38 0.50
CA VAL A 154 -1.49 15.37 0.49
C VAL A 154 -1.67 16.48 -0.55
N PHE A 155 -2.38 16.24 -1.65
CA PHE A 155 -2.68 17.26 -2.68
C PHE A 155 -4.00 17.99 -2.44
N GLY A 156 -4.82 17.49 -1.53
CA GLY A 156 -6.04 18.13 -1.06
C GLY A 156 -7.29 17.86 -1.90
N ARG A 157 -8.43 18.24 -1.35
CA ARG A 157 -9.78 17.87 -1.82
C ARG A 157 -10.06 18.25 -3.28
N MET A 158 -9.61 19.44 -3.71
CA MET A 158 -9.85 19.91 -5.07
C MET A 158 -9.08 19.09 -6.11
N ALA A 159 -7.81 18.79 -5.83
CA ALA A 159 -7.00 17.93 -6.68
C ALA A 159 -7.58 16.50 -6.71
N ALA A 160 -7.95 15.95 -5.56
CA ALA A 160 -8.57 14.64 -5.44
C ALA A 160 -9.88 14.53 -6.26
N ALA A 161 -10.74 15.55 -6.19
CA ALA A 161 -12.00 15.58 -6.95
C ALA A 161 -11.74 15.59 -8.47
N ARG A 162 -10.82 16.45 -8.94
CA ARG A 162 -10.47 16.54 -10.37
C ARG A 162 -9.89 15.22 -10.94
N GLN A 163 -9.22 14.44 -10.12
CA GLN A 163 -8.59 13.18 -10.53
C GLN A 163 -9.49 11.95 -10.29
N GLY A 164 -10.70 12.13 -9.74
CA GLY A 164 -11.62 11.04 -9.43
C GLY A 164 -11.07 10.06 -8.39
N VAL A 165 -10.27 10.55 -7.42
CA VAL A 165 -9.61 9.73 -6.40
C VAL A 165 -10.59 8.84 -5.66
N GLY A 166 -11.73 9.40 -5.22
CA GLY A 166 -12.73 8.65 -4.45
C GLY A 166 -13.28 7.43 -5.21
N ASP A 167 -13.61 7.61 -6.49
CA ASP A 167 -14.13 6.51 -7.33
C ASP A 167 -13.06 5.45 -7.61
N LYS A 168 -11.81 5.85 -7.83
CA LYS A 168 -10.70 4.90 -8.04
C LYS A 168 -10.42 4.09 -6.78
N VAL A 169 -10.29 4.74 -5.62
CA VAL A 169 -10.05 4.06 -4.34
C VAL A 169 -11.19 3.09 -4.03
N ARG A 170 -12.45 3.55 -4.16
CA ARG A 170 -13.63 2.71 -3.96
C ARG A 170 -13.60 1.48 -4.86
N ARG A 171 -13.40 1.69 -6.16
CA ARG A 171 -13.36 0.62 -7.13
C ARG A 171 -12.29 -0.43 -6.84
N TYR A 172 -11.06 0.01 -6.53
CA TYR A 172 -9.95 -0.90 -6.25
C TYR A 172 -10.18 -1.68 -4.94
N ALA A 173 -10.75 -1.05 -3.92
CA ALA A 173 -11.15 -1.73 -2.69
C ALA A 173 -12.25 -2.77 -2.94
N GLU A 174 -13.29 -2.44 -3.72
CA GLU A 174 -14.37 -3.37 -4.08
C GLU A 174 -13.85 -4.55 -4.93
N ILE A 175 -12.90 -4.34 -5.85
CA ILE A 175 -12.24 -5.42 -6.60
C ILE A 175 -11.43 -6.32 -5.65
N LEU A 176 -10.69 -5.73 -4.71
CA LEU A 176 -9.90 -6.47 -3.74
C LEU A 176 -10.80 -7.34 -2.85
N ILE A 177 -11.92 -6.82 -2.36
CA ILE A 177 -12.92 -7.59 -1.60
C ILE A 177 -13.46 -8.76 -2.44
N ALA A 178 -13.75 -8.52 -3.71
CA ALA A 178 -14.26 -9.55 -4.62
C ALA A 178 -13.20 -10.62 -4.97
N LEU A 179 -11.92 -10.28 -4.94
CA LEU A 179 -10.82 -11.24 -5.10
C LEU A 179 -10.60 -12.06 -3.84
N ASP A 180 -10.57 -11.41 -2.69
CA ASP A 180 -10.34 -12.03 -1.38
C ASP A 180 -10.65 -11.03 -0.26
N GLU A 181 -11.79 -11.18 0.40
CA GLU A 181 -12.21 -10.28 1.47
C GLU A 181 -11.29 -10.32 2.71
N ARG A 182 -10.49 -11.39 2.88
CA ARG A 182 -9.57 -11.56 4.01
C ARG A 182 -8.16 -11.10 3.72
N TYR A 183 -7.85 -10.73 2.47
CA TYR A 183 -6.50 -10.37 2.07
C TYR A 183 -5.93 -9.23 2.92
N GLU A 184 -4.70 -9.42 3.46
CA GLU A 184 -3.99 -8.44 4.31
C GLU A 184 -4.89 -7.90 5.44
N ASP A 185 -5.42 -8.83 6.25
CA ASP A 185 -6.30 -8.50 7.38
C ASP A 185 -7.52 -7.65 6.97
N ALA A 186 -8.18 -8.08 5.91
CA ALA A 186 -9.36 -7.42 5.34
C ALA A 186 -9.09 -5.99 4.84
N ALA A 187 -7.92 -5.78 4.18
CA ALA A 187 -7.50 -4.48 3.66
C ALA A 187 -8.55 -3.83 2.75
N GLY A 188 -9.28 -4.60 1.94
CA GLY A 188 -10.35 -4.06 1.10
C GLY A 188 -11.45 -3.37 1.91
N HIS A 189 -11.93 -4.02 2.95
CA HIS A 189 -12.93 -3.47 3.88
C HIS A 189 -12.37 -2.27 4.66
N ARG A 190 -11.12 -2.35 5.14
CA ARG A 190 -10.43 -1.24 5.82
C ARG A 190 -10.35 0.00 4.94
N ILE A 191 -9.93 -0.15 3.69
CA ILE A 191 -9.82 0.97 2.73
C ILE A 191 -11.19 1.55 2.41
N LEU A 192 -12.18 0.70 2.14
CA LEU A 192 -13.53 1.15 1.80
C LEU A 192 -14.19 1.88 2.98
N GLY A 193 -14.08 1.34 4.18
CA GLY A 193 -14.57 1.99 5.39
C GLY A 193 -13.85 3.32 5.67
N ARG A 194 -12.52 3.36 5.53
CA ARG A 194 -11.75 4.60 5.67
C ARG A 194 -12.14 5.65 4.63
N LEU A 195 -12.37 5.24 3.39
CA LEU A 195 -12.84 6.12 2.33
C LEU A 195 -14.20 6.73 2.67
N HIS A 196 -15.16 5.92 3.12
CA HIS A 196 -16.47 6.39 3.57
C HIS A 196 -16.39 7.30 4.80
N THR A 197 -15.35 7.14 5.65
CA THR A 197 -15.10 8.04 6.80
C THR A 197 -14.58 9.41 6.35
N LEU A 198 -13.59 9.45 5.44
CA LEU A 198 -12.85 10.68 5.14
C LEU A 198 -13.40 11.49 3.96
N ALA A 199 -13.95 10.80 2.95
CA ALA A 199 -14.41 11.49 1.75
C ALA A 199 -15.60 12.42 2.06
N PRO A 200 -15.60 13.68 1.56
CA PRO A 200 -16.76 14.56 1.69
C PRO A 200 -17.92 14.00 0.89
N LYS A 201 -19.15 14.10 1.42
CA LYS A 201 -20.36 13.78 0.66
C LYS A 201 -20.77 14.98 -0.16
N VAL A 202 -20.39 14.98 -1.45
CA VAL A 202 -20.72 16.05 -2.40
C VAL A 202 -21.69 15.50 -3.44
N PRO A 203 -22.90 16.08 -3.60
CA PRO A 203 -23.82 15.68 -4.65
C PRO A 203 -23.15 15.64 -6.02
N PHE A 204 -23.50 14.69 -6.87
CA PHE A 204 -22.96 14.42 -8.20
C PHE A 204 -21.49 13.95 -8.28
N PHE A 205 -20.65 14.18 -7.25
CA PHE A 205 -19.23 13.75 -7.25
C PHE A 205 -18.99 12.56 -6.33
N THR A 206 -19.33 12.70 -5.05
CA THR A 206 -19.14 11.67 -4.01
C THR A 206 -20.45 11.41 -3.25
N GLY A 207 -21.60 11.56 -3.92
CA GLY A 207 -22.92 11.32 -3.35
C GLY A 207 -23.13 9.89 -2.82
N TRP A 208 -22.32 8.94 -3.28
CA TRP A 208 -22.27 7.56 -2.81
C TRP A 208 -21.63 7.37 -1.43
N VAL A 209 -20.99 8.40 -0.87
CA VAL A 209 -20.42 8.35 0.50
C VAL A 209 -21.54 8.12 1.50
N ASP A 210 -21.33 7.11 2.34
CA ASP A 210 -22.31 6.63 3.31
C ASP A 210 -21.62 6.37 4.66
N ARG A 211 -22.08 7.06 5.72
CA ARG A 211 -21.47 6.99 7.06
C ARG A 211 -21.80 5.68 7.78
N ASP A 212 -22.94 5.07 7.49
CA ASP A 212 -23.27 3.75 8.01
C ASP A 212 -22.40 2.67 7.37
N LYS A 213 -22.11 2.80 6.06
CA LYS A 213 -21.12 1.97 5.40
C LYS A 213 -19.71 2.15 5.97
N ALA A 214 -19.30 3.36 6.35
CA ALA A 214 -18.01 3.55 7.02
C ALA A 214 -17.87 2.62 8.22
N VAL A 215 -18.88 2.62 9.11
CA VAL A 215 -18.86 1.80 10.32
C VAL A 215 -19.01 0.30 10.00
N SER A 216 -19.93 -0.08 9.10
CA SER A 216 -20.17 -1.49 8.78
C SER A 216 -18.95 -2.15 8.12
N GLU A 217 -18.27 -1.46 7.19
CA GLU A 217 -17.06 -1.94 6.54
C GLU A 217 -15.89 -2.08 7.53
N LEU A 218 -15.72 -1.10 8.45
CA LEU A 218 -14.67 -1.18 9.46
C LEU A 218 -14.96 -2.27 10.52
N ARG A 219 -16.22 -2.50 10.87
CA ARG A 219 -16.59 -3.67 11.69
C ARG A 219 -16.25 -4.99 11.00
N ARG A 220 -16.50 -5.06 9.69
CA ARG A 220 -16.13 -6.24 8.90
C ARG A 220 -14.62 -6.42 8.88
N ALA A 221 -13.84 -5.33 8.72
CA ALA A 221 -12.39 -5.37 8.76
C ALA A 221 -11.87 -5.90 10.12
N VAL A 222 -12.41 -5.42 11.25
CA VAL A 222 -12.05 -5.92 12.59
C VAL A 222 -12.42 -7.39 12.76
N ALA A 223 -13.58 -7.81 12.26
CA ALA A 223 -14.02 -9.21 12.37
C ALA A 223 -13.16 -10.19 11.57
N LEU A 224 -12.67 -9.78 10.40
CA LEU A 224 -11.87 -10.61 9.50
C LEU A 224 -10.37 -10.54 9.77
N GLY A 225 -9.87 -9.40 10.28
CA GLY A 225 -8.48 -9.11 10.61
C GLY A 225 -8.34 -8.48 12.00
N PRO A 226 -8.65 -9.23 13.10
CA PRO A 226 -8.66 -8.68 14.46
C PRO A 226 -7.26 -8.32 14.98
N ASP A 227 -6.22 -8.77 14.32
CA ASP A 227 -4.83 -8.49 14.72
C ASP A 227 -4.25 -7.25 14.05
N ASN A 228 -4.93 -6.68 13.07
CA ASN A 228 -4.52 -5.43 12.45
C ASN A 228 -4.94 -4.22 13.30
N PHE A 229 -3.97 -3.45 13.78
CA PHE A 229 -4.19 -2.34 14.70
C PHE A 229 -4.99 -1.20 14.04
N ASP A 230 -4.76 -0.92 12.77
CA ASP A 230 -5.47 0.13 12.04
C ASP A 230 -6.97 -0.16 11.88
N ASN A 231 -7.36 -1.45 11.79
CA ASN A 231 -8.77 -1.82 11.77
C ASN A 231 -9.50 -1.29 13.01
N HIS A 232 -8.89 -1.41 14.19
CA HIS A 232 -9.46 -0.93 15.45
C HIS A 232 -9.45 0.60 15.56
N VAL A 233 -8.33 1.24 15.16
CA VAL A 233 -8.20 2.71 15.19
C VAL A 233 -9.25 3.36 14.30
N PHE A 234 -9.38 2.90 13.05
CA PHE A 234 -10.32 3.47 12.09
C PHE A 234 -11.78 3.22 12.47
N LEU A 235 -12.09 2.04 13.03
CA LEU A 235 -13.43 1.77 13.56
C LEU A 235 -13.78 2.72 14.71
N ALA A 236 -12.87 2.89 15.67
CA ALA A 236 -13.11 3.78 16.79
C ALA A 236 -13.29 5.24 16.34
N GLU A 237 -12.48 5.70 15.38
CA GLU A 237 -12.62 7.04 14.78
C GLU A 237 -14.00 7.22 14.13
N ALA A 238 -14.43 6.26 13.30
CA ALA A 238 -15.73 6.31 12.64
C ALA A 238 -16.90 6.28 13.63
N LEU A 239 -16.77 5.52 14.74
CA LEU A 239 -17.78 5.49 15.80
C LEU A 239 -17.88 6.84 16.53
N PHE A 240 -16.76 7.47 16.89
CA PHE A 240 -16.76 8.80 17.49
C PHE A 240 -17.41 9.85 16.58
N GLU A 241 -17.08 9.79 15.30
CA GLU A 241 -17.52 10.80 14.32
C GLU A 241 -19.00 10.66 13.95
N TYR A 242 -19.49 9.42 13.73
CA TYR A 242 -20.79 9.19 13.11
C TYR A 242 -21.80 8.46 14.00
N GLN A 243 -21.38 7.86 15.10
CA GLN A 243 -22.25 7.18 16.03
C GLN A 243 -21.93 7.58 17.48
N PRO A 244 -22.17 8.85 17.89
CA PRO A 244 -21.79 9.35 19.22
C PRO A 244 -22.39 8.54 20.38
N ALA A 245 -23.56 7.92 20.20
CA ALA A 245 -24.12 6.98 21.17
C ALA A 245 -23.21 5.74 21.40
N LYS A 246 -22.29 5.45 20.53
CA LYS A 246 -21.30 4.37 20.62
C LYS A 246 -19.91 4.85 21.11
N ALA A 247 -19.78 6.06 21.60
CA ALA A 247 -18.51 6.60 22.07
C ALA A 247 -17.86 5.75 23.18
N ALA A 248 -18.66 5.12 24.05
CA ALA A 248 -18.14 4.20 25.07
C ALA A 248 -17.48 2.96 24.42
N GLU A 249 -18.13 2.37 23.42
CA GLU A 249 -17.59 1.25 22.64
C GLU A 249 -16.28 1.63 21.96
N ALA A 250 -16.22 2.81 21.34
CA ALA A 250 -15.00 3.31 20.67
C ALA A 250 -13.84 3.45 21.67
N ARG A 251 -14.10 4.03 22.87
CA ARG A 251 -13.09 4.11 23.92
C ARG A 251 -12.60 2.73 24.38
N ASP A 252 -13.50 1.77 24.52
CA ASP A 252 -13.14 0.41 24.96
C ASP A 252 -12.30 -0.34 23.91
N ILE A 253 -12.60 -0.16 22.63
CA ILE A 253 -11.77 -0.68 21.53
C ILE A 253 -10.34 -0.14 21.67
N LEU A 254 -10.18 1.18 21.78
CA LEU A 254 -8.88 1.82 21.86
C LEU A 254 -8.12 1.49 23.16
N ARG A 255 -8.81 1.42 24.32
CA ARG A 255 -8.21 1.02 25.59
C ARG A 255 -7.63 -0.39 25.54
N ARG A 256 -8.34 -1.34 24.91
CA ARG A 256 -7.81 -2.69 24.69
C ARG A 256 -6.65 -2.68 23.71
N LEU A 257 -6.72 -1.89 22.64
CA LEU A 257 -5.67 -1.81 21.64
C LEU A 257 -4.34 -1.31 22.23
N ILE A 258 -4.37 -0.24 23.06
CA ILE A 258 -3.12 0.35 23.62
C ILE A 258 -2.41 -0.55 24.63
N LEU A 259 -3.00 -1.65 25.06
CA LEU A 259 -2.38 -2.68 25.89
C LEU A 259 -1.66 -3.77 25.06
N ARG A 260 -1.88 -3.80 23.75
CA ARG A 260 -1.22 -4.79 22.86
C ARG A 260 0.23 -4.39 22.62
N GLN A 261 1.07 -5.40 22.44
CA GLN A 261 2.49 -5.20 22.08
C GLN A 261 2.63 -5.30 20.56
N PRO A 262 3.39 -4.40 19.93
CA PRO A 262 3.76 -4.52 18.52
C PRO A 262 4.54 -5.80 18.24
N THR A 263 4.30 -6.39 17.07
CA THR A 263 5.10 -7.51 16.58
C THR A 263 6.39 -7.01 15.96
N PRO A 264 7.50 -7.77 16.01
CA PRO A 264 8.78 -7.34 15.44
C PRO A 264 8.69 -6.97 13.95
N GLU A 265 7.87 -7.69 13.18
CA GLU A 265 7.70 -7.52 11.73
C GLU A 265 6.99 -6.23 11.36
N LEU A 266 6.12 -5.71 12.25
CA LEU A 266 5.26 -4.55 12.03
C LEU A 266 5.44 -3.47 13.11
N VAL A 267 6.58 -3.47 13.79
CA VAL A 267 6.79 -2.62 14.98
C VAL A 267 6.55 -1.14 14.70
N VAL A 268 7.04 -0.61 13.59
CA VAL A 268 6.91 0.81 13.24
C VAL A 268 5.47 1.17 12.89
N GLU A 269 4.82 0.32 12.09
CA GLU A 269 3.44 0.47 11.65
C GLU A 269 2.48 0.41 12.85
N GLN A 270 2.66 -0.57 13.73
CA GLN A 270 1.82 -0.77 14.91
C GLN A 270 2.07 0.29 15.99
N GLU A 271 3.31 0.76 16.18
CA GLU A 271 3.60 1.91 17.04
C GLU A 271 2.88 3.17 16.55
N LYS A 272 2.80 3.40 15.24
CA LYS A 272 2.03 4.51 14.68
C LYS A 272 0.54 4.38 15.02
N SER A 273 -0.01 3.19 14.89
CA SER A 273 -1.41 2.93 15.24
C SER A 273 -1.68 3.14 16.73
N LEU A 274 -0.74 2.75 17.62
CA LEU A 274 -0.84 3.01 19.06
C LEU A 274 -0.77 4.50 19.41
N VAL A 275 0.10 5.27 18.73
CA VAL A 275 0.15 6.74 18.88
C VAL A 275 -1.20 7.34 18.48
N ASN A 276 -1.77 6.94 17.33
CA ASN A 276 -3.07 7.41 16.88
C ASN A 276 -4.20 7.03 17.84
N ALA A 277 -4.18 5.80 18.40
CA ALA A 277 -5.15 5.34 19.38
C ALA A 277 -5.12 6.18 20.66
N ARG A 278 -3.94 6.49 21.20
CA ARG A 278 -3.76 7.36 22.38
C ARG A 278 -4.26 8.78 22.09
N ALA A 279 -3.94 9.33 20.92
CA ALA A 279 -4.40 10.66 20.51
C ALA A 279 -5.95 10.74 20.41
N LEU A 280 -6.60 9.72 19.84
CA LEU A 280 -8.06 9.63 19.79
C LEU A 280 -8.68 9.51 21.18
N LEU A 281 -8.11 8.70 22.08
CA LEU A 281 -8.58 8.60 23.47
C LEU A 281 -8.46 9.94 24.19
N ALA A 282 -7.35 10.66 24.04
CA ALA A 282 -7.17 11.98 24.65
C ALA A 282 -8.18 13.00 24.10
N LYS A 283 -8.43 12.99 22.79
CA LYS A 283 -9.41 13.88 22.15
C LYS A 283 -10.85 13.64 22.63
N HIS A 284 -11.19 12.41 23.01
CA HIS A 284 -12.55 11.99 23.39
C HIS A 284 -12.61 11.49 24.84
N ALA A 285 -11.80 12.09 25.73
CA ALA A 285 -11.68 11.69 27.15
C ALA A 285 -12.88 12.07 28.03
N GLY A 286 -13.89 12.77 27.48
CA GLY A 286 -15.10 13.22 28.19
C GLY A 286 -16.13 12.13 28.42
#